data_da8fa64ce1940ebdf79883cd6f11f192
#
_entry.id   da8fa64ce1940ebdf79883cd6f11f192
#
_cell.length_a   1.000
_cell.length_b   1.000
_cell.length_c   1.000
_cell.angle_alpha   90.00
_cell.angle_beta   90.00
_cell.angle_gamma   90.00
#
_symmetry.space_group_name_H-M   'P 1'
#
loop_
_entity.id
_entity.type
_entity.pdbx_description
1 polymer ?
#
loop_
_entity_poly.entity_id
_entity_poly.type
_entity_poly.pdbx_seq_one_letter_code
_entity_poly.pdbx_strand_id
1 'polypeptide(L)'
;RNGRRFNPKTPKHRLISTLFDVVGAEGLLRPAMHYRWNFPDENVEFLNYQFLNAQPQGPHRQAKTDHMMNKMRFAARMFGMSDTNHALVEGLYIEFLRALDEHLSTVPYLLGGRPCIGDFGLLAPLFAHLGRDPKPLAIMQREAIHVYRWVERMNSAQQDAPEFFETAETYFDNDWVPDTLVKVLRIISEDFVPETAAAAAAINQWLGENNPVPGTSAARYLGKNDS
;
A
#
# COMPACT_ATOMS: atom_id res chain seq x y z
N ARG A 1 -2.11 13.79 24.03
CA ARG A 1 -2.62 12.72 23.13
C ARG A 1 -2.82 11.50 23.99
N ASN A 2 -4.05 11.05 24.16
CA ASN A 2 -4.53 10.19 25.25
C ASN A 2 -4.15 8.69 25.13
N GLY A 3 -2.98 8.34 24.57
CA GLY A 3 -2.47 6.96 24.60
C GLY A 3 -3.37 5.89 23.95
N ARG A 4 -4.26 6.26 23.02
CA ARG A 4 -5.07 5.30 22.27
C ARG A 4 -4.15 4.37 21.49
N ARG A 5 -4.17 3.10 21.81
CA ARG A 5 -3.42 2.07 21.09
C ARG A 5 -4.27 1.55 19.94
N PHE A 6 -3.77 1.69 18.71
CA PHE A 6 -4.42 1.17 17.48
C PHE A 6 -3.99 -0.27 17.14
N ASN A 7 -3.35 -0.95 18.06
CA ASN A 7 -2.97 -2.35 17.87
C ASN A 7 -3.98 -3.25 18.59
N PRO A 8 -4.67 -4.16 17.88
CA PRO A 8 -5.59 -5.12 18.50
C PRO A 8 -4.89 -6.00 19.53
N LYS A 9 -5.64 -6.49 20.51
CA LYS A 9 -5.07 -7.33 21.59
C LYS A 9 -5.14 -8.82 21.26
N THR A 10 -6.09 -9.24 20.45
CA THR A 10 -6.35 -10.65 20.12
C THR A 10 -5.42 -11.13 19.00
N PRO A 11 -5.06 -12.42 18.97
CA PRO A 11 -4.02 -12.93 18.07
C PRO A 11 -4.32 -12.77 16.60
N LYS A 12 -5.52 -13.12 16.13
CA LYS A 12 -5.89 -13.02 14.71
C LYS A 12 -5.94 -11.57 14.24
N HIS A 13 -6.61 -10.69 14.99
CA HIS A 13 -6.67 -9.28 14.65
C HIS A 13 -5.29 -8.62 14.64
N ARG A 14 -4.40 -8.99 15.56
CA ARG A 14 -3.02 -8.51 15.55
C ARG A 14 -2.28 -8.95 14.30
N LEU A 15 -2.39 -10.23 13.93
CA LEU A 15 -1.78 -10.77 12.72
C LEU A 15 -2.29 -10.03 11.48
N ILE A 16 -3.61 -9.91 11.33
CA ILE A 16 -4.26 -9.24 10.20
C ILE A 16 -3.84 -7.76 10.14
N SER A 17 -3.86 -7.05 11.27
CA SER A 17 -3.45 -5.66 11.35
C SER A 17 -1.99 -5.47 10.93
N THR A 18 -1.09 -6.35 11.37
CA THR A 18 0.33 -6.30 10.97
C THR A 18 0.53 -6.67 9.50
N LEU A 19 -0.23 -7.65 9.00
CA LEU A 19 -0.17 -8.04 7.58
C LEU A 19 -0.56 -6.85 6.67
N PHE A 20 -1.67 -6.17 6.96
CA PHE A 20 -2.08 -5.01 6.18
C PHE A 20 -1.13 -3.82 6.30
N ASP A 21 -0.45 -3.65 7.43
CA ASP A 21 0.61 -2.65 7.58
C ASP A 21 1.78 -2.93 6.61
N VAL A 22 2.23 -4.17 6.54
CA VAL A 22 3.30 -4.59 5.61
C VAL A 22 2.83 -4.55 4.16
N VAL A 23 1.61 -5.01 3.86
CA VAL A 23 1.04 -4.94 2.50
C VAL A 23 0.93 -3.48 2.03
N GLY A 24 0.56 -2.56 2.92
CA GLY A 24 0.55 -1.13 2.62
C GLY A 24 1.94 -0.60 2.28
N ALA A 25 2.96 -1.00 3.03
CA ALA A 25 4.33 -0.55 2.81
C ALA A 25 4.98 -1.14 1.54
N GLU A 26 4.75 -2.42 1.25
CA GLU A 26 5.47 -3.18 0.21
C GLU A 26 4.54 -3.75 -0.87
N GLY A 27 3.40 -4.34 -0.50
CA GLY A 27 2.54 -5.08 -1.43
C GLY A 27 1.83 -4.22 -2.47
N LEU A 28 1.54 -2.96 -2.17
CA LEU A 28 0.89 -2.02 -3.10
C LEU A 28 1.87 -1.12 -3.87
N LEU A 29 3.17 -1.34 -3.75
CA LEU A 29 4.17 -0.55 -4.50
C LEU A 29 4.06 -0.75 -6.01
N ARG A 30 3.81 -1.98 -6.48
CA ARG A 30 3.67 -2.26 -7.92
C ARG A 30 2.52 -1.48 -8.54
N PRO A 31 1.27 -1.62 -8.10
CA PRO A 31 0.18 -0.82 -8.66
C PRO A 31 0.41 0.69 -8.47
N ALA A 32 0.96 1.14 -7.34
CA ALA A 32 1.25 2.54 -7.10
C ALA A 32 2.25 3.10 -8.12
N MET A 33 3.31 2.37 -8.42
CA MET A 33 4.32 2.80 -9.41
C MET A 33 3.82 2.66 -10.85
N HIS A 34 3.07 1.57 -11.14
CA HIS A 34 2.47 1.38 -12.46
C HIS A 34 1.53 2.53 -12.82
N TYR A 35 0.53 2.79 -12.00
CA TYR A 35 -0.45 3.84 -12.28
C TYR A 35 0.17 5.24 -12.27
N ARG A 36 1.23 5.49 -11.52
CA ARG A 36 1.91 6.78 -11.51
C ARG A 36 2.67 7.07 -12.80
N TRP A 37 3.41 6.09 -13.35
CA TRP A 37 4.40 6.34 -14.39
C TRP A 37 4.00 5.86 -15.79
N ASN A 38 3.04 4.94 -15.91
CA ASN A 38 2.67 4.35 -17.19
C ASN A 38 1.43 5.00 -17.83
N PHE A 39 0.89 6.05 -17.21
CA PHE A 39 -0.24 6.83 -17.72
C PHE A 39 0.13 8.32 -17.80
N PRO A 40 1.08 8.72 -18.67
CA PRO A 40 1.59 10.08 -18.72
C PRO A 40 0.50 11.08 -19.14
N ASP A 41 -0.40 10.71 -20.04
CA ASP A 41 -1.44 11.61 -20.56
C ASP A 41 -2.36 12.12 -19.44
N GLU A 42 -2.65 11.28 -18.44
CA GLU A 42 -3.48 11.67 -17.31
C GLU A 42 -2.69 12.29 -16.15
N ASN A 43 -1.42 11.89 -15.97
CA ASN A 43 -0.71 12.17 -14.72
C ASN A 43 0.40 13.22 -14.85
N VAL A 44 0.99 13.45 -16.04
CA VAL A 44 2.26 14.17 -16.14
C VAL A 44 2.20 15.61 -15.62
N GLU A 45 1.14 16.34 -15.89
CA GLU A 45 0.99 17.73 -15.42
C GLU A 45 0.90 17.80 -13.91
N PHE A 46 0.06 16.93 -13.33
CA PHE A 46 -0.10 16.82 -11.88
C PHE A 46 1.23 16.43 -11.19
N LEU A 47 1.91 15.42 -11.70
CA LEU A 47 3.18 14.96 -11.14
C LEU A 47 4.26 16.04 -11.25
N ASN A 48 4.39 16.68 -12.41
CA ASN A 48 5.36 17.77 -12.58
C ASN A 48 5.12 18.88 -11.55
N TYR A 49 3.87 19.30 -11.37
CA TYR A 49 3.51 20.30 -10.35
C TYR A 49 3.91 19.86 -8.95
N GLN A 50 3.62 18.62 -8.56
CA GLN A 50 3.94 18.09 -7.24
C GLN A 50 5.46 18.00 -7.00
N PHE A 51 6.19 17.45 -7.96
CA PHE A 51 7.65 17.35 -7.89
C PHE A 51 8.34 18.70 -7.92
N LEU A 52 7.81 19.65 -8.72
CA LEU A 52 8.32 21.01 -8.78
C LEU A 52 8.18 21.73 -7.42
N ASN A 53 7.04 21.55 -6.74
CA ASN A 53 6.79 22.17 -5.44
C ASN A 53 7.62 21.54 -4.30
N ALA A 54 8.12 20.33 -4.50
CA ALA A 54 9.05 19.68 -3.57
C ALA A 54 10.51 20.18 -3.74
N GLN A 55 10.82 20.94 -4.81
CA GLN A 55 12.16 21.46 -5.04
C GLN A 55 12.33 22.88 -4.47
N PRO A 56 13.51 23.21 -3.97
CA PRO A 56 13.84 24.59 -3.56
C PRO A 56 13.70 25.55 -4.74
N GLN A 57 13.33 26.80 -4.44
CA GLN A 57 13.31 27.87 -5.45
C GLN A 57 14.72 28.14 -6.00
N GLY A 58 14.82 28.46 -7.28
CA GLY A 58 16.09 28.81 -7.91
C GLY A 58 16.17 28.43 -9.39
N PRO A 59 17.25 28.82 -10.07
CA PRO A 59 17.38 28.70 -11.55
C PRO A 59 17.40 27.24 -12.05
N HIS A 60 17.75 26.28 -11.20
CA HIS A 60 17.82 24.85 -11.56
C HIS A 60 16.62 24.03 -11.06
N ARG A 61 15.54 24.71 -10.65
CA ARG A 61 14.38 24.04 -10.06
C ARG A 61 13.76 23.03 -11.01
N GLN A 62 13.52 23.40 -12.26
CA GLN A 62 12.94 22.49 -13.27
C GLN A 62 13.88 21.30 -13.55
N ALA A 63 15.17 21.57 -13.78
CA ALA A 63 16.14 20.48 -14.03
C ALA A 63 16.24 19.47 -12.89
N LYS A 64 16.14 19.93 -11.64
CA LYS A 64 16.08 19.04 -10.45
C LYS A 64 14.79 18.23 -10.41
N THR A 65 13.67 18.84 -10.79
CA THR A 65 12.38 18.18 -10.92
C THR A 65 12.44 17.04 -11.93
N ASP A 66 12.92 17.33 -13.15
CA ASP A 66 13.05 16.37 -14.24
C ASP A 66 13.99 15.20 -13.86
N HIS A 67 15.11 15.53 -13.23
CA HIS A 67 16.05 14.53 -12.73
C HIS A 67 15.39 13.60 -11.69
N MET A 68 14.65 14.17 -10.73
CA MET A 68 13.98 13.39 -9.68
C MET A 68 12.87 12.51 -10.26
N MET A 69 12.03 13.05 -11.15
CA MET A 69 10.98 12.29 -11.83
C MET A 69 11.56 11.13 -12.63
N ASN A 70 12.63 11.34 -13.40
CA ASN A 70 13.31 10.31 -14.16
C ASN A 70 13.90 9.22 -13.25
N LYS A 71 14.53 9.61 -12.14
CA LYS A 71 15.05 8.67 -11.14
C LYS A 71 13.94 7.80 -10.54
N MET A 72 12.79 8.39 -10.20
CA MET A 72 11.66 7.64 -9.64
C MET A 72 11.01 6.71 -10.69
N ARG A 73 10.88 7.17 -11.94
CA ARG A 73 10.39 6.32 -13.04
C ARG A 73 11.32 5.12 -13.28
N PHE A 74 12.63 5.32 -13.22
CA PHE A 74 13.58 4.23 -13.33
C PHE A 74 13.46 3.26 -12.15
N ALA A 75 13.31 3.79 -10.93
CA ALA A 75 13.15 2.97 -9.72
C ALA A 75 11.90 2.06 -9.76
N ALA A 76 10.85 2.44 -10.49
CA ALA A 76 9.65 1.61 -10.65
C ALA A 76 9.96 0.21 -11.19
N ARG A 77 10.96 0.08 -12.07
CA ARG A 77 11.42 -1.23 -12.59
C ARG A 77 11.99 -2.13 -11.50
N MET A 78 12.58 -1.55 -10.46
CA MET A 78 13.16 -2.31 -9.35
C MET A 78 12.08 -2.92 -8.43
N PHE A 79 10.83 -2.44 -8.53
CA PHE A 79 9.67 -3.03 -7.86
C PHE A 79 8.97 -4.10 -8.69
N GLY A 80 9.65 -4.64 -9.72
CA GLY A 80 9.13 -5.73 -10.53
C GLY A 80 8.15 -5.31 -11.62
N MET A 81 8.06 -4.02 -11.95
CA MET A 81 7.24 -3.56 -13.08
C MET A 81 7.95 -3.80 -14.41
N SER A 82 7.24 -4.42 -15.34
CA SER A 82 7.69 -4.67 -16.71
C SER A 82 6.49 -4.56 -17.67
N ASP A 83 6.75 -4.33 -18.94
CA ASP A 83 5.70 -4.23 -19.97
C ASP A 83 4.87 -5.52 -20.10
N THR A 84 5.41 -6.65 -19.65
CA THR A 84 4.75 -7.96 -19.73
C THR A 84 3.79 -8.24 -18.59
N ASN A 85 3.82 -7.50 -17.48
CA ASN A 85 2.97 -7.76 -16.32
C ASN A 85 1.97 -6.64 -15.99
N HIS A 86 1.86 -5.60 -16.82
CA HIS A 86 0.93 -4.50 -16.57
C HIS A 86 -0.52 -4.97 -16.40
N ALA A 87 -1.03 -5.81 -17.30
CA ALA A 87 -2.39 -6.32 -17.23
C ALA A 87 -2.66 -7.15 -15.97
N LEU A 88 -1.68 -7.93 -15.52
CA LEU A 88 -1.78 -8.69 -14.27
C LEU A 88 -1.86 -7.75 -13.06
N VAL A 89 -0.99 -6.74 -12.99
CA VAL A 89 -0.98 -5.77 -11.90
C VAL A 89 -2.28 -4.96 -11.85
N GLU A 90 -2.79 -4.53 -13.01
CA GLU A 90 -4.07 -3.84 -13.11
C GLU A 90 -5.23 -4.73 -12.65
N GLY A 91 -5.27 -5.99 -13.09
CA GLY A 91 -6.30 -6.96 -12.70
C GLY A 91 -6.33 -7.18 -11.19
N LEU A 92 -5.19 -7.51 -10.59
CA LEU A 92 -5.07 -7.73 -9.15
C LEU A 92 -5.44 -6.46 -8.34
N TYR A 93 -5.05 -5.28 -8.81
CA TYR A 93 -5.41 -4.03 -8.15
C TYR A 93 -6.92 -3.76 -8.18
N ILE A 94 -7.58 -3.98 -9.31
CA ILE A 94 -9.04 -3.81 -9.44
C ILE A 94 -9.79 -4.83 -8.56
N GLU A 95 -9.35 -6.09 -8.54
CA GLU A 95 -9.94 -7.11 -7.67
C GLU A 95 -9.76 -6.75 -6.19
N PHE A 96 -8.57 -6.30 -5.80
CA PHE A 96 -8.30 -5.80 -4.45
C PHE A 96 -9.20 -4.63 -4.08
N LEU A 97 -9.32 -3.61 -4.95
CA LEU A 97 -10.18 -2.46 -4.71
C LEU A 97 -11.63 -2.88 -4.50
N ARG A 98 -12.18 -3.72 -5.37
CA ARG A 98 -13.57 -4.17 -5.28
C ARG A 98 -13.84 -5.00 -4.03
N ALA A 99 -12.92 -5.89 -3.67
CA ALA A 99 -13.06 -6.68 -2.45
C ALA A 99 -12.97 -5.83 -1.18
N LEU A 100 -12.05 -4.85 -1.16
CA LEU A 100 -11.93 -3.91 -0.05
C LEU A 100 -13.15 -2.98 0.02
N ASP A 101 -13.70 -2.56 -1.11
CA ASP A 101 -14.93 -1.76 -1.19
C ASP A 101 -16.13 -2.50 -0.62
N GLU A 102 -16.32 -3.77 -0.99
CA GLU A 102 -17.34 -4.64 -0.42
C GLU A 102 -17.22 -4.73 1.11
N HIS A 103 -16.02 -4.89 1.63
CA HIS A 103 -15.78 -4.91 3.06
C HIS A 103 -16.10 -3.57 3.74
N LEU A 104 -15.58 -2.47 3.20
CA LEU A 104 -15.76 -1.12 3.75
C LEU A 104 -17.15 -0.53 3.52
N SER A 105 -18.00 -1.18 2.74
CA SER A 105 -19.42 -0.84 2.65
C SER A 105 -20.21 -1.22 3.90
N THR A 106 -19.68 -2.15 4.70
CA THR A 106 -20.36 -2.67 5.91
C THR A 106 -19.77 -2.18 7.22
N VAL A 107 -18.51 -1.74 7.21
CA VAL A 107 -17.81 -1.26 8.41
C VAL A 107 -16.84 -0.12 8.06
N PRO A 108 -16.59 0.80 9.00
CA PRO A 108 -15.73 1.96 8.72
C PRO A 108 -14.23 1.67 8.60
N TYR A 109 -13.73 0.56 9.13
CA TYR A 109 -12.31 0.19 9.16
C TYR A 109 -12.12 -1.32 9.02
N LEU A 110 -10.90 -1.78 8.76
CA LEU A 110 -10.58 -3.19 8.49
C LEU A 110 -11.10 -4.17 9.55
N LEU A 111 -11.07 -3.81 10.83
CA LEU A 111 -11.42 -4.70 11.94
C LEU A 111 -12.65 -4.23 12.72
N GLY A 112 -13.53 -3.45 12.10
CA GLY A 112 -14.78 -2.99 12.71
C GLY A 112 -14.87 -1.48 12.84
N GLY A 113 -15.39 -0.97 13.95
CA GLY A 113 -15.68 0.46 14.17
C GLY A 113 -14.48 1.30 14.63
N ARG A 114 -13.27 0.72 14.66
CA ARG A 114 -12.05 1.39 15.11
C ARG A 114 -10.88 1.10 14.19
N PRO A 115 -10.09 2.12 13.78
CA PRO A 115 -8.92 1.89 12.95
C PRO A 115 -7.85 1.09 13.70
N CYS A 116 -7.12 0.24 12.99
CA CYS A 116 -5.97 -0.51 13.46
C CYS A 116 -4.69 -0.04 12.75
N ILE A 117 -3.52 -0.57 13.13
CA ILE A 117 -2.24 -0.25 12.47
C ILE A 117 -2.32 -0.56 10.97
N GLY A 118 -3.00 -1.65 10.58
CA GLY A 118 -3.18 -2.01 9.17
C GLY A 118 -3.94 -0.97 8.35
N ASP A 119 -4.92 -0.27 8.94
CA ASP A 119 -5.59 0.86 8.27
C ASP A 119 -4.60 1.99 7.96
N PHE A 120 -3.71 2.31 8.90
CA PHE A 120 -2.69 3.35 8.68
C PHE A 120 -1.63 2.91 7.65
N GLY A 121 -1.25 1.62 7.66
CA GLY A 121 -0.34 1.07 6.66
C GLY A 121 -0.92 1.17 5.25
N LEU A 122 -2.16 0.70 5.04
CA LEU A 122 -2.84 0.79 3.74
C LEU A 122 -3.10 2.23 3.30
N LEU A 123 -3.33 3.16 4.24
CA LEU A 123 -3.53 4.56 3.90
C LEU A 123 -2.34 5.14 3.11
N ALA A 124 -1.12 4.74 3.44
CA ALA A 124 0.08 5.31 2.82
C ALA A 124 0.05 5.24 1.28
N PRO A 125 -0.05 4.06 0.61
CA PRO A 125 -0.15 3.99 -0.85
C PRO A 125 -1.52 4.42 -1.37
N LEU A 126 -2.61 4.10 -0.67
CA LEU A 126 -3.97 4.42 -1.13
C LEU A 126 -4.27 5.92 -1.07
N PHE A 127 -3.62 6.69 -0.21
CA PHE A 127 -3.71 8.15 -0.20
C PHE A 127 -2.62 8.80 -1.05
N ALA A 128 -1.33 8.48 -0.80
CA ALA A 128 -0.22 9.25 -1.36
C ALA A 128 0.02 9.02 -2.86
N HIS A 129 -0.47 7.92 -3.41
CA HIS A 129 -0.32 7.53 -4.81
C HIS A 129 -1.66 7.22 -5.47
N LEU A 130 -2.29 6.12 -5.08
CA LEU A 130 -3.46 5.53 -5.75
C LEU A 130 -4.75 6.34 -5.59
N GLY A 131 -4.90 7.08 -4.50
CA GLY A 131 -6.00 8.00 -4.26
C GLY A 131 -5.66 9.47 -4.51
N ARG A 132 -4.52 9.75 -5.15
CA ARG A 132 -4.05 11.11 -5.39
C ARG A 132 -3.69 11.38 -6.85
N ASP A 133 -2.95 10.48 -7.50
CA ASP A 133 -2.56 10.64 -8.89
C ASP A 133 -3.83 10.52 -9.77
N PRO A 134 -4.03 11.37 -10.79
CA PRO A 134 -5.31 11.49 -11.50
C PRO A 134 -5.87 10.17 -12.05
N LYS A 135 -5.02 9.35 -12.69
CA LYS A 135 -5.48 8.07 -13.27
C LYS A 135 -6.01 7.09 -12.23
N PRO A 136 -5.25 6.68 -11.19
CA PRO A 136 -5.75 5.73 -10.23
C PRO A 136 -6.83 6.31 -9.30
N LEU A 137 -6.82 7.62 -9.02
CA LEU A 137 -7.90 8.30 -8.31
C LEU A 137 -9.24 8.14 -9.03
N ALA A 138 -9.28 8.40 -10.35
CA ALA A 138 -10.49 8.23 -11.13
C ALA A 138 -11.00 6.77 -11.13
N ILE A 139 -10.07 5.80 -11.12
CA ILE A 139 -10.41 4.37 -10.98
C ILE A 139 -11.02 4.11 -9.60
N MET A 140 -10.38 4.55 -8.53
CA MET A 140 -10.87 4.35 -7.15
C MET A 140 -12.27 4.95 -6.97
N GLN A 141 -12.52 6.16 -7.45
CA GLN A 141 -13.83 6.81 -7.34
C GLN A 141 -14.93 6.08 -8.11
N ARG A 142 -14.60 5.43 -9.23
CA ARG A 142 -15.57 4.71 -10.06
C ARG A 142 -15.81 3.28 -9.59
N GLU A 143 -14.76 2.57 -9.20
CA GLU A 143 -14.80 1.13 -8.92
C GLU A 143 -14.96 0.80 -7.42
N ALA A 144 -14.63 1.77 -6.52
CA ALA A 144 -14.49 1.52 -5.10
C ALA A 144 -14.78 2.78 -4.26
N ILE A 145 -16.04 3.21 -4.28
CA ILE A 145 -16.46 4.47 -3.62
C ILE A 145 -16.29 4.43 -2.10
N HIS A 146 -16.46 3.25 -1.47
CA HIS A 146 -16.28 3.09 -0.03
C HIS A 146 -14.80 3.11 0.37
N VAL A 147 -13.91 2.58 -0.51
CA VAL A 147 -12.46 2.74 -0.33
C VAL A 147 -12.08 4.20 -0.45
N TYR A 148 -12.61 4.93 -1.46
CA TYR A 148 -12.38 6.36 -1.59
C TYR A 148 -12.82 7.14 -0.33
N ARG A 149 -14.04 6.87 0.17
CA ARG A 149 -14.53 7.47 1.41
C ARG A 149 -13.69 7.08 2.65
N TRP A 150 -13.20 5.84 2.69
CA TRP A 150 -12.30 5.40 3.74
C TRP A 150 -10.96 6.17 3.68
N VAL A 151 -10.40 6.39 2.49
CA VAL A 151 -9.17 7.20 2.32
C VAL A 151 -9.36 8.62 2.84
N GLU A 152 -10.49 9.29 2.51
CA GLU A 152 -10.81 10.61 3.05
C GLU A 152 -10.92 10.59 4.57
N ARG A 153 -11.64 9.63 5.13
CA ARG A 153 -11.84 9.44 6.56
C ARG A 153 -10.53 9.20 7.31
N MET A 154 -9.68 8.33 6.78
CA MET A 154 -8.36 8.04 7.37
C MET A 154 -7.39 9.22 7.30
N ASN A 155 -7.53 10.09 6.31
CA ASN A 155 -6.72 11.31 6.17
C ASN A 155 -7.25 12.48 7.02
N SER A 156 -8.39 12.33 7.65
CA SER A 156 -8.97 13.34 8.53
C SER A 156 -8.18 13.46 9.85
N ALA A 157 -8.14 14.67 10.40
CA ALA A 157 -7.51 14.92 11.70
C ALA A 157 -8.32 14.35 12.88
N GLN A 158 -9.59 14.09 12.66
CA GLN A 158 -10.52 13.52 13.64
C GLN A 158 -11.12 12.24 13.09
N GLN A 159 -11.44 11.32 13.98
CA GLN A 159 -12.18 10.11 13.63
C GLN A 159 -13.63 10.51 13.33
N ASP A 160 -14.01 10.37 12.06
CA ASP A 160 -15.31 10.74 11.53
C ASP A 160 -15.79 9.65 10.56
N ALA A 161 -16.88 9.00 10.91
CA ALA A 161 -17.52 7.96 10.12
C ALA A 161 -19.06 8.13 10.14
N PRO A 162 -19.58 9.23 9.59
CA PRO A 162 -20.99 9.55 9.66
C PRO A 162 -21.89 8.51 8.99
N GLU A 163 -21.36 7.76 8.03
CA GLU A 163 -22.06 6.64 7.37
C GLU A 163 -22.30 5.46 8.32
N PHE A 164 -21.58 5.41 9.45
CA PHE A 164 -21.59 4.31 10.43
C PHE A 164 -21.88 4.79 11.85
N PHE A 165 -22.78 5.77 12.01
CA PHE A 165 -23.04 6.41 13.29
C PHE A 165 -23.55 5.46 14.39
N GLU A 166 -24.12 4.30 14.02
CA GLU A 166 -24.55 3.25 14.97
C GLU A 166 -23.44 2.24 15.30
N THR A 167 -22.29 2.29 14.60
CA THR A 167 -21.20 1.34 14.81
C THR A 167 -20.36 1.75 16.02
N ALA A 168 -20.26 0.87 17.01
CA ALA A 168 -19.42 1.10 18.18
C ALA A 168 -17.94 1.21 17.81
N GLU A 169 -17.18 2.11 18.45
CA GLU A 169 -15.73 2.29 18.26
C GLU A 169 -14.93 1.13 18.86
N THR A 170 -15.23 -0.11 18.43
CA THR A 170 -14.58 -1.34 18.88
C THR A 170 -14.09 -2.16 17.69
N TYR A 171 -13.17 -3.08 17.94
CA TYR A 171 -12.88 -4.16 17.00
C TYR A 171 -13.98 -5.23 17.10
N PHE A 172 -14.08 -6.08 16.08
CA PHE A 172 -14.99 -7.22 16.11
C PHE A 172 -14.75 -8.09 17.34
N ASP A 173 -15.84 -8.62 17.90
CA ASP A 173 -15.79 -9.47 19.08
C ASP A 173 -15.19 -10.86 18.79
N ASN A 174 -14.65 -11.51 19.83
CA ASN A 174 -14.14 -12.88 19.80
C ASN A 174 -13.11 -13.17 18.70
N ASP A 175 -12.31 -12.18 18.33
CA ASP A 175 -11.31 -12.30 17.25
C ASP A 175 -11.93 -12.75 15.92
N TRP A 176 -13.20 -12.37 15.69
CA TRP A 176 -13.93 -12.70 14.48
C TRP A 176 -13.40 -11.92 13.30
N VAL A 177 -13.33 -12.60 12.15
CA VAL A 177 -12.89 -12.02 10.88
C VAL A 177 -14.01 -12.25 9.86
N PRO A 178 -14.65 -11.21 9.33
CA PRO A 178 -15.73 -11.37 8.36
C PRO A 178 -15.24 -11.92 7.01
N ASP A 179 -16.12 -12.64 6.31
CA ASP A 179 -15.81 -13.25 5.02
C ASP A 179 -15.37 -12.23 3.97
N THR A 180 -15.91 -11.01 4.03
CA THR A 180 -15.49 -9.89 3.16
C THR A 180 -14.02 -9.56 3.38
N LEU A 181 -13.52 -9.54 4.62
CA LEU A 181 -12.11 -9.31 4.90
C LEU A 181 -11.25 -10.53 4.52
N VAL A 182 -11.76 -11.74 4.70
CA VAL A 182 -11.09 -12.96 4.23
C VAL A 182 -10.90 -12.94 2.71
N LYS A 183 -11.87 -12.43 1.96
CA LYS A 183 -11.77 -12.25 0.50
C LYS A 183 -10.63 -11.30 0.14
N VAL A 184 -10.51 -10.15 0.81
CA VAL A 184 -9.38 -9.22 0.61
C VAL A 184 -8.04 -9.91 0.88
N LEU A 185 -7.95 -10.64 2.01
CA LEU A 185 -6.73 -11.37 2.38
C LEU A 185 -6.32 -12.42 1.34
N ARG A 186 -7.26 -13.12 0.71
CA ARG A 186 -6.98 -14.09 -0.36
C ARG A 186 -6.37 -13.40 -1.59
N ILE A 187 -6.96 -12.28 -2.04
CA ILE A 187 -6.46 -11.54 -3.21
C ILE A 187 -5.04 -11.04 -2.98
N ILE A 188 -4.76 -10.39 -1.85
CA ILE A 188 -3.41 -9.91 -1.57
C ILE A 188 -2.40 -11.05 -1.40
N SER A 189 -2.84 -12.24 -0.98
CA SER A 189 -1.95 -13.38 -0.79
C SER A 189 -1.44 -13.97 -2.11
N GLU A 190 -2.11 -13.74 -3.23
CA GLU A 190 -1.73 -14.27 -4.55
C GLU A 190 -0.40 -13.69 -5.05
N ASP A 191 -0.14 -12.42 -4.76
CA ASP A 191 1.10 -11.73 -5.14
C ASP A 191 2.09 -11.64 -3.97
N PHE A 192 1.62 -11.21 -2.82
CA PHE A 192 2.45 -10.87 -1.66
C PHE A 192 3.10 -12.09 -0.99
N VAL A 193 2.39 -13.20 -0.88
CA VAL A 193 2.92 -14.40 -0.21
C VAL A 193 4.05 -15.06 -1.00
N PRO A 194 3.94 -15.31 -2.31
CA PRO A 194 5.04 -15.85 -3.10
C PRO A 194 6.30 -14.99 -3.07
N GLU A 195 6.16 -13.67 -3.19
CA GLU A 195 7.28 -12.74 -3.11
C GLU A 195 7.96 -12.77 -1.74
N THR A 196 7.17 -12.70 -0.68
CA THR A 196 7.70 -12.74 0.69
C THR A 196 8.39 -14.06 0.99
N ALA A 197 7.83 -15.18 0.52
CA ALA A 197 8.42 -16.51 0.67
C ALA A 197 9.74 -16.63 -0.09
N ALA A 198 9.82 -16.11 -1.31
CA ALA A 198 11.06 -16.08 -2.11
C ALA A 198 12.15 -15.24 -1.44
N ALA A 199 11.79 -14.05 -0.93
CA ALA A 199 12.72 -13.20 -0.19
C ALA A 199 13.23 -13.88 1.08
N ALA A 200 12.34 -14.53 1.85
CA ALA A 200 12.73 -15.28 3.04
C ALA A 200 13.62 -16.47 2.71
N ALA A 201 13.36 -17.20 1.63
CA ALA A 201 14.20 -18.30 1.17
C ALA A 201 15.61 -17.82 0.79
N ALA A 202 15.73 -16.73 0.04
CA ALA A 202 17.00 -16.14 -0.34
C ALA A 202 17.82 -15.68 0.88
N ILE A 203 17.17 -15.05 1.85
CA ILE A 203 17.82 -14.64 3.12
C ILE A 203 18.31 -15.87 3.89
N ASN A 204 17.48 -16.88 4.05
CA ASN A 204 17.83 -18.10 4.80
C ASN A 204 18.97 -18.87 4.13
N GLN A 205 18.97 -18.94 2.80
CA GLN A 205 20.07 -19.53 2.05
C GLN A 205 21.37 -18.78 2.32
N TRP A 206 21.36 -17.45 2.18
CA TRP A 206 22.54 -16.63 2.43
C TRP A 206 23.06 -16.80 3.87
N LEU A 207 22.15 -16.82 4.87
CA LEU A 207 22.51 -17.06 6.27
C LEU A 207 23.19 -18.42 6.46
N GLY A 208 22.67 -19.48 5.82
CA GLY A 208 23.24 -20.82 5.88
C GLY A 208 24.63 -20.92 5.24
N GLU A 209 24.85 -20.24 4.12
CA GLU A 209 26.11 -20.27 3.38
C GLU A 209 27.21 -19.41 4.05
N ASN A 210 26.84 -18.29 4.67
CA ASN A 210 27.81 -17.31 5.18
C ASN A 210 27.99 -17.35 6.69
N ASN A 211 27.07 -17.99 7.44
CA ASN A 211 27.07 -18.09 8.91
C ASN A 211 27.53 -16.76 9.59
N PRO A 212 26.87 -15.62 9.31
CA PRO A 212 27.36 -14.31 9.71
C PRO A 212 27.29 -14.11 11.21
N VAL A 213 28.27 -13.36 11.77
CA VAL A 213 28.18 -12.92 13.18
C VAL A 213 27.04 -11.90 13.31
N PRO A 214 26.31 -11.85 14.44
CA PRO A 214 25.28 -10.84 14.67
C PRO A 214 25.82 -9.41 14.45
N GLY A 215 25.09 -8.61 13.67
CA GLY A 215 25.49 -7.26 13.27
C GLY A 215 26.30 -7.16 11.97
N THR A 216 26.59 -8.27 11.31
CA THR A 216 27.21 -8.26 9.96
C THR A 216 26.24 -7.62 8.95
N SER A 217 26.71 -6.65 8.16
CA SER A 217 25.95 -6.10 7.03
C SER A 217 25.97 -7.06 5.85
N ALA A 218 24.80 -7.48 5.40
CA ALA A 218 24.64 -8.21 4.16
C ALA A 218 24.72 -7.26 2.94
N ALA A 219 25.01 -7.81 1.75
CA ALA A 219 24.89 -7.06 0.52
C ALA A 219 23.43 -6.60 0.32
N ARG A 220 23.25 -5.40 -0.23
CA ARG A 220 21.91 -4.81 -0.45
C ARG A 220 20.98 -5.64 -1.33
N TYR A 221 21.56 -6.47 -2.19
CA TYR A 221 20.86 -7.30 -3.15
C TYR A 221 21.34 -8.75 -3.04
N LEU A 222 20.75 -9.49 -2.08
CA LEU A 222 20.99 -10.93 -1.96
C LEU A 222 20.35 -11.63 -3.16
N GLY A 223 21.11 -12.53 -3.82
CA GLY A 223 20.61 -13.35 -4.93
C GLY A 223 20.64 -12.67 -6.31
N LYS A 224 21.18 -11.47 -6.48
CA LYS A 224 21.61 -11.02 -7.80
C LYS A 224 22.85 -11.82 -8.20
N ASN A 225 22.68 -12.68 -9.18
CA ASN A 225 23.83 -13.18 -9.91
C ASN A 225 24.48 -11.99 -10.62
N ASP A 226 25.73 -11.72 -10.32
CA ASP A 226 26.60 -10.85 -11.13
C ASP A 226 26.84 -11.57 -12.48
N SER A 227 25.91 -11.31 -13.44
CA SER A 227 26.06 -11.76 -14.83
C SER A 227 25.99 -10.57 -15.75
#